data_1ad53c710757211b6fee0fcd082f2fc4
#
_entry.id   1ad53c710757211b6fee0fcd082f2fc4
#
_cell.length_a   1.000
_cell.length_b   1.000
_cell.length_c   1.000
_cell.angle_alpha   90.00
_cell.angle_beta   90.00
_cell.angle_gamma   90.00
#
_symmetry.space_group_name_H-M   'P 1'
#
loop_
_entity.id
_entity.type
_entity.pdbx_description
1 polymer ?
#
loop_
_entity_poly.entity_id
_entity_poly.type
_entity_poly.pdbx_seq_one_letter_code
_entity_poly.pdbx_strand_id
1 'polypeptide(L)'
;MKFLHLADLHLGKRVNGFDMLEDQRFILEQILTLCEKHGVEAVVIAGDIYDTPVPPAAACTLLDWFLTQLATRKIPVLAVSGNHDSAERLDFASGLL
;
A
#
# COMPACT_ATOMS: atom_id res chain seq x y z
N MET A 1 -12.44 -6.39 16.28
CA MET A 1 -12.07 -5.65 15.05
C MET A 1 -11.16 -6.50 14.19
N LYS A 2 -11.44 -6.54 12.90
CA LYS A 2 -10.59 -7.23 11.94
C LYS A 2 -9.77 -6.24 11.18
N PHE A 3 -8.47 -6.43 11.14
CA PHE A 3 -7.63 -5.60 10.27
C PHE A 3 -6.65 -6.49 9.52
N LEU A 4 -6.19 -5.98 8.39
CA LEU A 4 -5.25 -6.67 7.54
C LEU A 4 -3.89 -6.00 7.67
N HIS A 5 -2.86 -6.80 7.85
CA HIS A 5 -1.49 -6.30 7.96
C HIS A 5 -0.73 -6.66 6.68
N LEU A 6 -0.21 -5.65 6.03
CA LEU A 6 0.63 -5.81 4.84
C LEU A 6 2.04 -5.36 5.19
N ALA A 7 3.03 -6.02 4.62
CA ALA A 7 4.41 -5.66 4.90
C ALA A 7 5.21 -5.59 3.60
N ASP A 8 6.03 -4.56 3.51
CA ASP A 8 7.04 -4.42 2.45
C ASP A 8 6.49 -4.57 1.03
N LEU A 9 5.62 -3.64 0.66
CA LEU A 9 5.00 -3.67 -0.67
C LEU A 9 5.99 -3.51 -1.81
N HIS A 10 7.03 -2.71 -1.61
CA HIS A 10 8.08 -2.45 -2.61
C HIS A 10 7.53 -2.15 -4.00
N LEU A 11 6.58 -1.22 -4.07
CA LEU A 11 5.96 -0.86 -5.33
C LEU A 11 6.98 -0.26 -6.30
N GLY A 12 6.88 -0.67 -7.55
CA GLY A 12 7.82 -0.23 -8.58
C GLY A 12 9.04 -1.11 -8.70
N LYS A 13 9.08 -2.24 -7.99
CA LYS A 13 10.19 -3.16 -8.06
C LYS A 13 10.41 -3.68 -9.47
N ARG A 14 11.68 -3.82 -9.84
CA ARG A 14 12.05 -4.40 -11.13
C ARG A 14 12.89 -5.64 -10.88
N VAL A 15 12.63 -6.68 -11.66
CA VAL A 15 13.37 -7.94 -11.56
C VAL A 15 13.92 -8.26 -12.94
N ASN A 16 15.24 -8.36 -13.05
CA ASN A 16 15.90 -8.63 -14.34
C ASN A 16 15.47 -7.65 -15.43
N GLY A 17 15.31 -6.38 -15.07
CA GLY A 17 14.87 -5.36 -16.01
C GLY A 17 13.38 -5.29 -16.29
N PHE A 18 12.61 -6.22 -15.74
CA PHE A 18 11.17 -6.23 -15.92
C PHE A 18 10.47 -5.53 -14.79
N ASP A 19 9.49 -4.70 -15.16
CA ASP A 19 8.67 -3.97 -14.24
C ASP A 19 7.59 -4.89 -13.67
N MET A 20 7.48 -4.91 -12.33
CA MET A 20 6.54 -5.79 -11.65
C MET A 20 5.21 -5.12 -11.33
N LEU A 21 4.97 -3.90 -11.84
CA LEU A 21 3.78 -3.14 -11.47
C LEU A 21 2.47 -3.85 -11.80
N GLU A 22 2.40 -4.53 -12.94
CA GLU A 22 1.18 -5.24 -13.29
C GLU A 22 0.88 -6.37 -12.31
N ASP A 23 1.91 -7.12 -11.93
CA ASP A 23 1.75 -8.19 -10.95
C ASP A 23 1.39 -7.61 -9.59
N GLN A 24 1.99 -6.48 -9.23
CA GLN A 24 1.70 -5.82 -7.97
C GLN A 24 0.26 -5.31 -7.96
N ARG A 25 -0.21 -4.76 -9.07
CA ARG A 25 -1.60 -4.33 -9.17
C ARG A 25 -2.55 -5.50 -8.98
N PHE A 26 -2.25 -6.63 -9.60
CA PHE A 26 -3.07 -7.83 -9.48
C PHE A 26 -3.17 -8.28 -8.02
N ILE A 27 -2.04 -8.27 -7.30
CA ILE A 27 -2.02 -8.64 -5.89
C ILE A 27 -2.85 -7.65 -5.07
N LEU A 28 -2.72 -6.35 -5.33
CA LEU A 28 -3.50 -5.36 -4.61
C LEU A 28 -5.01 -5.52 -4.88
N GLU A 29 -5.39 -5.88 -6.10
CA GLU A 29 -6.79 -6.17 -6.40
C GLU A 29 -7.30 -7.35 -5.60
N GLN A 30 -6.49 -8.38 -5.44
CA GLN A 30 -6.87 -9.53 -4.63
C GLN A 30 -6.98 -9.18 -3.16
N ILE A 31 -6.10 -8.30 -2.68
CA ILE A 31 -6.19 -7.81 -1.31
C ILE A 31 -7.52 -7.08 -1.08
N LEU A 32 -7.94 -6.25 -2.03
CA LEU A 32 -9.23 -5.57 -1.93
C LEU A 32 -10.38 -6.57 -1.85
N THR A 33 -10.33 -7.62 -2.65
CA THR A 33 -11.34 -8.67 -2.62
C THR A 33 -11.37 -9.36 -1.26
N LEU A 34 -10.20 -9.64 -0.69
CA LEU A 34 -10.11 -10.24 0.64
C LEU A 34 -10.68 -9.32 1.71
N CYS A 35 -10.42 -8.02 1.60
CA CYS A 35 -10.98 -7.06 2.55
C CYS A 35 -12.49 -7.09 2.55
N GLU A 36 -13.10 -7.16 1.38
CA GLU A 36 -14.56 -7.23 1.27
C GLU A 36 -15.09 -8.57 1.80
N LYS A 37 -14.42 -9.65 1.43
CA LYS A 37 -14.86 -10.98 1.80
C LYS A 37 -14.82 -11.22 3.32
N HIS A 38 -13.82 -10.68 3.98
CA HIS A 38 -13.62 -10.92 5.41
C HIS A 38 -14.09 -9.78 6.31
N GLY A 39 -14.66 -8.74 5.74
CA GLY A 39 -15.14 -7.61 6.53
C GLY A 39 -14.02 -6.88 7.25
N VAL A 40 -12.90 -6.68 6.57
CA VAL A 40 -11.76 -5.99 7.14
C VAL A 40 -12.12 -4.54 7.43
N GLU A 41 -11.80 -4.06 8.61
CA GLU A 41 -12.17 -2.73 9.07
C GLU A 41 -11.04 -1.73 8.98
N ALA A 42 -9.80 -2.19 8.87
CA ALA A 42 -8.64 -1.33 8.74
C ALA A 42 -7.50 -2.09 8.07
N VAL A 43 -6.61 -1.36 7.42
CA VAL A 43 -5.41 -1.94 6.81
C VAL A 43 -4.19 -1.26 7.41
N VAL A 44 -3.22 -2.06 7.83
CA VAL A 44 -1.94 -1.56 8.33
C VAL A 44 -0.87 -1.96 7.32
N ILE A 45 -0.14 -0.97 6.83
CA ILE A 45 0.97 -1.21 5.91
C ILE A 45 2.25 -0.91 6.65
N ALA A 46 3.09 -1.91 6.82
CA ALA A 46 4.36 -1.76 7.52
C ALA A 46 5.53 -1.93 6.56
N GLY A 47 6.61 -1.23 6.82
CA GLY A 47 7.84 -1.35 6.05
C GLY A 47 7.85 -0.48 4.82
N ASP A 48 8.61 -0.87 3.82
CA ASP A 48 8.83 -0.07 2.63
C ASP A 48 7.65 -0.16 1.67
N ILE A 49 7.02 0.98 1.40
CA ILE A 49 5.93 1.05 0.44
C ILE A 49 6.46 1.05 -0.98
N TYR A 50 7.51 1.82 -1.22
CA TYR A 50 8.15 1.90 -2.53
C TYR A 50 9.49 1.17 -2.51
N ASP A 51 9.86 0.64 -3.66
CA ASP A 51 11.12 -0.10 -3.77
C ASP A 51 12.34 0.83 -3.75
N THR A 52 12.19 2.06 -4.18
CA THR A 52 13.28 3.03 -4.24
C THR A 52 12.89 4.33 -3.56
N PRO A 53 13.90 5.13 -3.10
CA PRO A 53 13.61 6.44 -2.49
C PRO A 53 12.91 7.41 -3.43
N VAL A 54 13.17 7.29 -4.73
CA VAL A 54 12.51 8.11 -5.75
C VAL A 54 11.72 7.16 -6.64
N PRO A 55 10.48 6.85 -6.28
CA PRO A 55 9.71 5.87 -7.04
C PRO A 55 9.26 6.41 -8.40
N PRO A 56 9.07 5.52 -9.38
CA PRO A 56 8.53 5.96 -10.66
C PRO A 56 7.08 6.42 -10.50
N ALA A 57 6.65 7.30 -11.40
CA ALA A 57 5.30 7.85 -11.35
C ALA A 57 4.24 6.75 -11.36
N ALA A 58 4.47 5.69 -12.11
CA ALA A 58 3.51 4.58 -12.19
C ALA A 58 3.31 3.89 -10.84
N ALA A 59 4.37 3.80 -10.03
CA ALA A 59 4.26 3.22 -8.69
C ALA A 59 3.43 4.11 -7.79
N CYS A 60 3.63 5.43 -7.88
CA CYS A 60 2.83 6.39 -7.10
C CYS A 60 1.36 6.33 -7.51
N THR A 61 1.09 6.22 -8.79
CA THR A 61 -0.28 6.09 -9.30
C THR A 61 -0.94 4.81 -8.80
N LEU A 62 -0.18 3.72 -8.76
CA LEU A 62 -0.70 2.45 -8.27
C LEU A 62 -1.06 2.53 -6.80
N LEU A 63 -0.20 3.14 -5.98
CA LEU A 63 -0.49 3.31 -4.57
C LEU A 63 -1.72 4.20 -4.37
N ASP A 64 -1.78 5.31 -5.10
CA ASP A 64 -2.92 6.22 -5.01
C ASP A 64 -4.22 5.50 -5.35
N TRP A 65 -4.21 4.71 -6.40
CA TRP A 65 -5.37 3.91 -6.77
C TRP A 65 -5.78 2.96 -5.64
N PHE A 66 -4.82 2.26 -5.06
CA PHE A 66 -5.09 1.31 -3.98
C PHE A 66 -5.68 1.99 -2.76
N LEU A 67 -5.07 3.10 -2.34
CA LEU A 67 -5.57 3.85 -1.19
C LEU A 67 -6.96 4.42 -1.45
N THR A 68 -7.21 4.87 -2.67
CA THR A 68 -8.53 5.36 -3.05
C THR A 68 -9.58 4.26 -2.99
N GLN A 69 -9.23 3.05 -3.44
CA GLN A 69 -10.14 1.91 -3.37
C GLN A 69 -10.48 1.55 -1.91
N LEU A 70 -9.50 1.63 -1.02
CA LEU A 70 -9.75 1.38 0.39
C LEU A 70 -10.64 2.49 0.97
N ALA A 71 -10.40 3.74 0.58
CA ALA A 71 -11.19 4.86 1.06
C ALA A 71 -12.65 4.75 0.62
N THR A 72 -12.90 4.33 -0.62
CA THR A 72 -14.28 4.15 -1.09
C THR A 72 -15.01 3.07 -0.33
N ARG A 73 -14.28 2.12 0.23
CA ARG A 73 -14.83 1.06 1.06
C ARG A 73 -14.88 1.44 2.54
N LYS A 74 -14.50 2.67 2.85
CA LYS A 74 -14.45 3.21 4.22
C LYS A 74 -13.52 2.39 5.11
N ILE A 75 -12.42 1.93 4.54
CA ILE A 75 -11.40 1.19 5.26
C ILE A 75 -10.21 2.13 5.50
N PRO A 76 -9.96 2.54 6.74
CA PRO A 76 -8.82 3.40 7.04
C PRO A 76 -7.50 2.65 6.88
N VAL A 77 -6.46 3.39 6.55
CA VAL A 77 -5.12 2.85 6.34
C VAL A 77 -4.15 3.54 7.27
N LEU A 78 -3.34 2.73 7.97
CA LEU A 78 -2.23 3.22 8.77
C LEU A 78 -0.94 2.70 8.15
N ALA A 79 -0.05 3.58 7.79
CA ALA A 79 1.26 3.19 7.30
C ALA A 79 2.30 3.41 8.38
N VAL A 80 3.11 2.39 8.62
CA VAL A 80 4.16 2.44 9.62
C VAL A 80 5.48 2.14 8.94
N SER A 81 6.41 3.07 9.03
CA SER A 81 7.73 2.87 8.45
C SER A 81 8.50 1.81 9.24
N GLY A 82 9.07 0.87 8.52
CA GLY A 82 9.92 -0.13 9.13
C GLY A 82 11.27 0.43 9.51
N ASN A 83 11.61 1.57 9.00
CA ASN A 83 12.82 2.26 9.31
C ASN A 83 12.53 3.39 10.23
N HIS A 84 13.30 3.50 11.12
CA HIS A 84 13.34 4.45 12.11
C HIS A 84 13.24 5.87 11.71
N ASP A 85 12.74 6.25 10.66
CA ASP A 85 12.90 7.59 10.42
C ASP A 85 11.78 8.23 9.87
N SER A 86 10.66 8.19 10.25
CA SER A 86 9.98 9.25 9.77
C SER A 86 8.59 9.39 10.10
N ALA A 87 8.35 10.23 10.98
CA ALA A 87 7.10 10.88 11.22
C ALA A 87 6.47 11.42 9.94
N GLU A 88 7.29 11.86 9.02
CA GLU A 88 6.82 12.38 7.75
C GLU A 88 6.08 11.36 6.91
N ARG A 89 6.54 10.13 6.92
CA ARG A 89 5.87 9.06 6.17
C ARG A 89 4.55 8.66 6.79
N LEU A 90 4.46 8.80 8.09
CA LEU A 90 3.19 8.55 8.77
C LEU A 90 2.18 9.63 8.41
N ASP A 91 2.63 10.87 8.29
CA ASP A 91 1.76 11.97 7.90
C ASP A 91 1.17 11.76 6.51
N PHE A 92 1.95 11.19 5.61
CA PHE A 92 1.46 10.88 4.27
C PHE A 92 0.23 9.96 4.33
N ALA A 93 0.30 8.93 5.14
CA ALA A 93 -0.81 7.99 5.24
C ALA A 93 -1.95 8.55 6.09
N SER A 94 -1.63 9.30 7.13
CA SER A 94 -2.65 9.88 8.00
C SER A 94 -3.57 10.82 7.27
N GLY A 95 -3.08 11.48 6.25
CA GLY A 95 -3.88 12.39 5.45
C GLY A 95 -5.05 11.71 4.76
N LEU A 96 -5.05 10.39 4.72
CA LEU A 96 -6.11 9.61 4.08
C LEU A 96 -7.14 9.09 5.06
N LEU A 97 -6.84 9.21 6.32
CA LEU A 97 -7.75 8.72 7.36
C LEU A 97 -8.78 9.79 7.72
#